data_10077eb7e6b8b50bc5dec436a9515d97
#
_entry.id   10077eb7e6b8b50bc5dec436a9515d97
#
_cell.length_a   1.000
_cell.length_b   1.000
_cell.length_c   1.000
_cell.angle_alpha   90.00
_cell.angle_beta   90.00
_cell.angle_gamma   90.00
#
_symmetry.space_group_name_H-M   'P 1'
#
loop_
_entity.id
_entity.type
_entity.pdbx_description
1 polymer ?
#
loop_
_entity_poly.entity_id
_entity_poly.type
_entity_poly.pdbx_seq_one_letter_code
_entity_poly.pdbx_strand_id
1 'polypeptide(L)'
;SSTCLRRIQPLKVFMTEQYSLDLDEAQFAKMLFDHVREMSKDVAGVTRQGYGPLETQVLEYLKGIGGKLDLDIQTDLAGNVWMTLPGTDRTLPDFVSGSHADSVPQGGNYDGLAGIVAALCAAHWMRRHHYTPKRDFTVLMMRCEESSFFGKAYVGSLGMMGKLTAADLALKHRSTGETLGECIRSCGVDPERLTTGEPVIDPKRIAAFVELHIEQGPTLTSQTLTRTGIVTGIRGNIRHKNVKVLGETAHSGAVNKEYRHDAVMAAARLISRMEDRWQARLDAGDALVFTVGVIKTAPTAAISVIPGEVSFTVDMRSLSMDTVKAFHEDLLATARSLAAERGVRFEFDTPLYTQPAHVDASLANRLEASAKRASIPVMRLASGAGHDSAVLGNCGIPVAMIFVANQKGSHNPHEAMELEDFIKGAELLRHAVEDFDL
;
A
#
# COMPACT_ATOMS: atom_id res chain seq x y z
N SER A 1 -2.70 -9.49 39.66
CA SER A 1 -2.66 -8.62 38.50
C SER A 1 -3.58 -9.19 37.44
N SER A 2 -4.78 -8.62 37.34
CA SER A 2 -5.85 -9.09 36.47
C SER A 2 -5.68 -8.49 35.07
N THR A 3 -5.37 -9.31 34.11
CA THR A 3 -5.44 -9.04 32.68
C THR A 3 -6.91 -8.75 32.34
N CYS A 4 -7.18 -7.53 31.95
CA CYS A 4 -8.50 -7.10 31.50
C CYS A 4 -8.73 -7.65 30.09
N LEU A 5 -9.19 -8.89 30.00
CA LEU A 5 -9.80 -9.43 28.80
C LEU A 5 -11.13 -8.70 28.61
N ARG A 6 -11.13 -7.64 27.78
CA ARG A 6 -12.41 -7.13 27.26
C ARG A 6 -13.05 -8.28 26.49
N ARG A 7 -14.12 -8.84 27.05
CA ARG A 7 -15.01 -9.73 26.32
C ARG A 7 -15.50 -8.95 25.10
N ILE A 8 -15.00 -9.33 23.94
CA ILE A 8 -15.56 -8.91 22.66
C ILE A 8 -16.96 -9.53 22.64
N GLN A 9 -18.00 -8.71 22.80
CA GLN A 9 -19.36 -9.18 22.59
C GLN A 9 -19.45 -9.70 21.15
N PRO A 10 -20.09 -10.84 20.91
CA PRO A 10 -20.31 -11.28 19.53
C PRO A 10 -21.08 -10.16 18.80
N LEU A 11 -20.48 -9.62 17.75
CA LEU A 11 -21.15 -8.68 16.86
C LEU A 11 -22.41 -9.36 16.35
N LYS A 12 -23.55 -8.83 16.77
CA LYS A 12 -24.85 -9.37 16.40
C LYS A 12 -25.00 -9.32 14.89
N VAL A 13 -25.67 -10.32 14.35
CA VAL A 13 -26.10 -10.56 12.95
C VAL A 13 -26.82 -9.34 12.30
N PHE A 14 -27.06 -8.27 13.04
CA PHE A 14 -27.81 -7.07 12.63
C PHE A 14 -27.15 -6.22 11.53
N MET A 15 -25.88 -6.43 11.20
CA MET A 15 -25.13 -5.48 10.36
C MET A 15 -25.36 -5.65 8.85
N THR A 16 -25.88 -6.81 8.40
CA THR A 16 -26.26 -7.03 6.99
C THR A 16 -27.71 -6.71 6.70
N GLU A 17 -28.52 -6.41 7.72
CA GLU A 17 -29.96 -6.13 7.56
C GLU A 17 -30.24 -4.81 6.82
N GLN A 18 -29.25 -3.90 6.76
CA GLN A 18 -29.39 -2.64 6.02
C GLN A 18 -29.10 -2.80 4.51
N TYR A 19 -28.60 -3.94 4.08
CA TYR A 19 -28.33 -4.18 2.68
C TYR A 19 -29.63 -4.44 1.91
N SER A 20 -29.77 -3.73 0.81
CA SER A 20 -30.84 -3.94 -0.17
C SER A 20 -30.28 -3.81 -1.58
N LEU A 21 -30.76 -4.63 -2.51
CA LEU A 21 -30.43 -4.53 -3.93
C LEU A 21 -30.94 -3.23 -4.57
N ASP A 22 -31.89 -2.55 -3.93
CA ASP A 22 -32.45 -1.28 -4.38
C ASP A 22 -31.52 -0.08 -4.13
N LEU A 23 -30.50 -0.24 -3.28
CA LEU A 23 -29.49 0.81 -3.06
C LEU A 23 -28.75 1.11 -4.37
N ASP A 24 -28.56 2.40 -4.68
CA ASP A 24 -27.62 2.74 -5.73
C ASP A 24 -26.16 2.49 -5.29
N GLU A 25 -25.22 2.59 -6.20
CA GLU A 25 -23.81 2.27 -5.93
C GLU A 25 -23.20 3.21 -4.87
N ALA A 26 -23.61 4.49 -4.86
CA ALA A 26 -23.14 5.46 -3.87
C ALA A 26 -23.68 5.13 -2.46
N GLN A 27 -24.95 4.82 -2.34
CA GLN A 27 -25.59 4.39 -1.10
C GLN A 27 -24.96 3.09 -0.59
N PHE A 28 -24.75 2.13 -1.49
CA PHE A 28 -24.12 0.84 -1.17
C PHE A 28 -22.67 1.03 -0.67
N ALA A 29 -21.86 1.80 -1.39
CA ALA A 29 -20.50 2.09 -1.00
C ALA A 29 -20.44 2.79 0.35
N LYS A 30 -21.27 3.82 0.56
CA LYS A 30 -21.32 4.54 1.82
C LYS A 30 -21.66 3.63 2.99
N MET A 31 -22.64 2.75 2.81
CA MET A 31 -23.01 1.76 3.83
C MET A 31 -21.81 0.89 4.22
N LEU A 32 -21.05 0.38 3.25
CA LEU A 32 -19.89 -0.47 3.50
C LEU A 32 -18.78 0.30 4.23
N PHE A 33 -18.43 1.48 3.75
CA PHE A 33 -17.40 2.31 4.38
C PHE A 33 -17.76 2.69 5.80
N ASP A 34 -18.98 3.11 6.06
CA ASP A 34 -19.44 3.51 7.39
C ASP A 34 -19.42 2.33 8.36
N HIS A 35 -19.89 1.16 7.94
CA HIS A 35 -19.89 -0.04 8.76
C HIS A 35 -18.48 -0.49 9.14
N VAL A 36 -17.58 -0.59 8.17
CA VAL A 36 -16.20 -1.01 8.44
C VAL A 36 -15.49 0.01 9.33
N ARG A 37 -15.77 1.29 9.16
CA ARG A 37 -15.26 2.33 10.06
C ARG A 37 -15.71 2.11 11.50
N GLU A 38 -17.01 1.91 11.72
CA GLU A 38 -17.54 1.68 13.06
C GLU A 38 -16.94 0.43 13.73
N MET A 39 -16.74 -0.65 12.96
CA MET A 39 -16.11 -1.87 13.46
C MET A 39 -14.68 -1.67 13.90
N SER A 40 -13.93 -0.76 13.27
CA SER A 40 -12.49 -0.62 13.41
C SER A 40 -12.02 0.70 14.01
N LYS A 41 -12.93 1.52 14.52
CA LYS A 41 -12.60 2.76 15.22
C LYS A 41 -11.59 2.53 16.34
N ASP A 42 -10.61 3.39 16.39
CA ASP A 42 -9.59 3.47 17.43
C ASP A 42 -9.58 4.90 17.99
N VAL A 43 -8.52 5.30 18.70
CA VAL A 43 -8.44 6.58 19.41
C VAL A 43 -8.59 7.78 18.45
N ALA A 44 -7.85 7.78 17.34
CA ALA A 44 -7.85 8.90 16.39
C ALA A 44 -8.32 8.49 14.98
N GLY A 45 -8.11 7.25 14.58
CA GLY A 45 -8.45 6.72 13.27
C GLY A 45 -9.04 5.34 13.36
N VAL A 46 -8.71 4.49 12.39
CA VAL A 46 -9.07 3.07 12.40
C VAL A 46 -7.82 2.22 12.54
N THR A 47 -7.97 1.04 13.15
CA THR A 47 -6.89 0.06 13.30
C THR A 47 -7.43 -1.33 13.02
N ARG A 48 -6.96 -1.94 11.92
CA ARG A 48 -7.30 -3.31 11.50
C ARG A 48 -6.02 -4.08 11.25
N GLN A 49 -5.48 -4.68 12.30
CA GLN A 49 -4.23 -5.45 12.18
C GLN A 49 -4.40 -6.62 11.23
N GLY A 50 -3.47 -6.76 10.29
CA GLY A 50 -3.39 -7.92 9.41
C GLY A 50 -3.18 -9.22 10.18
N TYR A 51 -3.90 -10.27 9.82
CA TYR A 51 -4.00 -11.53 10.58
C TYR A 51 -4.38 -11.30 12.05
N GLY A 52 -5.21 -10.31 12.29
CA GLY A 52 -5.78 -10.01 13.60
C GLY A 52 -7.29 -10.18 13.64
N PRO A 53 -7.88 -10.07 14.86
CA PRO A 53 -9.31 -10.28 15.04
C PRO A 53 -10.20 -9.29 14.28
N LEU A 54 -9.83 -8.01 14.21
CA LEU A 54 -10.65 -6.99 13.52
C LEU A 54 -10.62 -7.15 12.00
N GLU A 55 -9.47 -7.47 11.42
CA GLU A 55 -9.41 -7.79 9.99
C GLU A 55 -10.32 -9.00 9.69
N THR A 56 -10.26 -10.04 10.52
CA THR A 56 -11.13 -11.22 10.37
C THR A 56 -12.61 -10.85 10.46
N GLN A 57 -13.01 -10.00 11.41
CA GLN A 57 -14.39 -9.55 11.55
C GLN A 57 -14.86 -8.74 10.35
N VAL A 58 -14.02 -7.87 9.80
CA VAL A 58 -14.31 -7.09 8.59
C VAL A 58 -14.50 -8.04 7.40
N LEU A 59 -13.62 -9.02 7.24
CA LEU A 59 -13.76 -10.03 6.18
C LEU A 59 -15.07 -10.81 6.33
N GLU A 60 -15.44 -11.23 7.53
CA GLU A 60 -16.72 -11.93 7.78
C GLU A 60 -17.93 -11.07 7.47
N TYR A 61 -17.89 -9.78 7.81
CA TYR A 61 -18.94 -8.84 7.44
C TYR A 61 -19.10 -8.72 5.92
N LEU A 62 -17.99 -8.53 5.22
CA LEU A 62 -17.99 -8.39 3.76
C LEU A 62 -18.36 -9.70 3.04
N LYS A 63 -18.02 -10.86 3.61
CA LYS A 63 -18.52 -12.16 3.16
C LYS A 63 -20.04 -12.23 3.27
N GLY A 64 -20.61 -11.70 4.36
CA GLY A 64 -22.05 -11.60 4.53
C GLY A 64 -22.71 -10.78 3.42
N ILE A 65 -22.10 -9.67 3.01
CA ILE A 65 -22.53 -8.86 1.86
C ILE A 65 -22.43 -9.67 0.57
N GLY A 66 -21.31 -10.38 0.35
CA GLY A 66 -21.13 -11.29 -0.80
C GLY A 66 -22.21 -12.36 -0.86
N GLY A 67 -22.63 -12.91 0.29
CA GLY A 67 -23.74 -13.86 0.38
C GLY A 67 -25.07 -13.25 -0.02
N LYS A 68 -25.33 -11.99 0.36
CA LYS A 68 -26.54 -11.25 -0.06
C LYS A 68 -26.53 -10.95 -1.57
N LEU A 69 -25.37 -10.85 -2.18
CA LEU A 69 -25.19 -10.71 -3.62
C LEU A 69 -25.22 -12.04 -4.37
N ASP A 70 -25.42 -13.14 -3.67
CA ASP A 70 -25.40 -14.50 -4.24
C ASP A 70 -24.08 -14.79 -4.98
N LEU A 71 -22.93 -14.45 -4.34
CA LEU A 71 -21.60 -14.77 -4.82
C LEU A 71 -21.13 -16.12 -4.27
N ASP A 72 -20.37 -16.87 -5.07
CA ASP A 72 -19.70 -18.08 -4.61
C ASP A 72 -18.50 -17.67 -3.74
N ILE A 73 -18.50 -18.02 -2.45
CA ILE A 73 -17.49 -17.55 -1.48
C ILE A 73 -16.52 -18.68 -1.14
N GLN A 74 -15.24 -18.42 -1.31
CA GLN A 74 -14.15 -19.32 -0.93
C GLN A 74 -13.07 -18.57 -0.16
N THR A 75 -12.42 -19.25 0.76
CA THR A 75 -11.23 -18.75 1.46
C THR A 75 -10.05 -19.63 1.03
N ASP A 76 -8.97 -19.00 0.55
CA ASP A 76 -7.77 -19.74 0.17
C ASP A 76 -6.97 -20.18 1.42
N LEU A 77 -5.93 -20.98 1.20
CA LEU A 77 -5.10 -21.49 2.31
C LEU A 77 -4.25 -20.41 2.98
N ALA A 78 -4.15 -19.23 2.42
CA ALA A 78 -3.52 -18.06 3.04
C ALA A 78 -4.52 -17.19 3.83
N GLY A 79 -5.81 -17.52 3.77
CA GLY A 79 -6.88 -16.79 4.46
C GLY A 79 -7.46 -15.63 3.66
N ASN A 80 -7.05 -15.43 2.42
CA ASN A 80 -7.68 -14.44 1.53
C ASN A 80 -9.03 -14.94 1.07
N VAL A 81 -9.97 -14.03 0.84
CA VAL A 81 -11.35 -14.37 0.50
C VAL A 81 -11.63 -14.05 -0.96
N TRP A 82 -12.19 -15.02 -1.67
CA TRP A 82 -12.56 -14.96 -3.08
C TRP A 82 -14.08 -15.08 -3.20
N MET A 83 -14.73 -14.06 -3.76
CA MET A 83 -16.17 -14.01 -3.92
C MET A 83 -16.51 -13.84 -5.39
N THR A 84 -17.05 -14.89 -6.02
CA THR A 84 -17.20 -14.98 -7.46
C THR A 84 -18.65 -14.78 -7.89
N LEU A 85 -18.87 -13.83 -8.80
CA LEU A 85 -20.08 -13.72 -9.59
C LEU A 85 -19.91 -14.56 -10.84
N PRO A 86 -20.70 -15.66 -11.01
CA PRO A 86 -20.53 -16.56 -12.16
C PRO A 86 -20.79 -15.86 -13.48
N GLY A 87 -19.91 -16.08 -14.44
CA GLY A 87 -20.07 -15.67 -15.81
C GLY A 87 -20.87 -16.67 -16.63
N THR A 88 -21.12 -16.36 -17.91
CA THR A 88 -21.80 -17.26 -18.83
C THR A 88 -20.91 -18.40 -19.33
N ASP A 89 -19.59 -18.22 -19.31
CA ASP A 89 -18.58 -19.23 -19.62
C ASP A 89 -17.58 -19.37 -18.49
N ARG A 90 -17.83 -20.32 -17.60
CA ARG A 90 -17.02 -20.59 -16.42
C ARG A 90 -15.71 -21.33 -16.71
N THR A 91 -15.45 -21.69 -17.97
CA THR A 91 -14.18 -22.30 -18.38
C THR A 91 -13.08 -21.28 -18.59
N LEU A 92 -13.44 -20.00 -18.80
CA LEU A 92 -12.49 -18.91 -18.95
C LEU A 92 -11.87 -18.53 -17.61
N PRO A 93 -10.60 -18.06 -17.61
CA PRO A 93 -10.01 -17.46 -16.42
C PRO A 93 -10.77 -16.21 -15.97
N ASP A 94 -10.76 -15.96 -14.66
CA ASP A 94 -11.54 -14.92 -14.03
C ASP A 94 -10.97 -13.52 -14.27
N PHE A 95 -11.86 -12.53 -14.35
CA PHE A 95 -11.50 -11.15 -14.09
C PHE A 95 -11.58 -10.92 -12.59
N VAL A 96 -10.45 -10.62 -11.96
CA VAL A 96 -10.34 -10.45 -10.51
C VAL A 96 -10.11 -8.99 -10.16
N SER A 97 -10.80 -8.49 -9.17
CA SER A 97 -10.57 -7.15 -8.61
C SER A 97 -10.71 -7.17 -7.10
N GLY A 98 -9.92 -6.38 -6.43
CA GLY A 98 -9.95 -6.28 -4.98
C GLY A 98 -8.73 -5.54 -4.46
N SER A 99 -8.54 -5.62 -3.17
CA SER A 99 -7.42 -5.03 -2.44
C SER A 99 -7.34 -5.66 -1.04
N HIS A 100 -6.66 -4.99 -0.10
CA HIS A 100 -6.49 -5.48 1.25
C HIS A 100 -7.54 -4.93 2.23
N ALA A 101 -7.80 -5.70 3.30
CA ALA A 101 -8.77 -5.34 4.33
C ALA A 101 -8.14 -4.72 5.58
N ASP A 102 -6.86 -4.96 5.81
CA ASP A 102 -6.13 -4.42 6.96
C ASP A 102 -5.81 -2.93 6.80
N SER A 103 -5.42 -2.30 7.89
CA SER A 103 -4.99 -0.91 7.93
C SER A 103 -3.74 -0.75 8.78
N VAL A 104 -3.04 0.37 8.62
CA VAL A 104 -2.02 0.80 9.60
C VAL A 104 -2.69 1.22 10.92
N PRO A 105 -1.94 1.25 12.06
CA PRO A 105 -2.46 1.77 13.31
C PRO A 105 -2.89 3.23 13.19
N GLN A 106 -4.05 3.59 13.75
CA GLN A 106 -4.61 4.95 13.69
C GLN A 106 -4.62 5.50 12.26
N GLY A 107 -4.90 4.64 11.28
CA GLY A 107 -4.95 4.98 9.87
C GLY A 107 -6.29 5.55 9.43
N GLY A 108 -6.41 5.80 8.13
CA GLY A 108 -7.68 6.12 7.50
C GLY A 108 -8.47 4.87 7.15
N ASN A 109 -9.72 5.06 6.77
CA ASN A 109 -10.63 3.96 6.48
C ASN A 109 -10.58 3.48 5.03
N TYR A 110 -9.95 4.24 4.13
CA TYR A 110 -10.06 4.03 2.68
C TYR A 110 -8.90 3.28 2.06
N ASP A 111 -7.72 3.38 2.66
CA ASP A 111 -6.53 2.66 2.22
C ASP A 111 -6.82 1.15 2.20
N GLY A 112 -6.68 0.55 1.04
CA GLY A 112 -7.05 -0.85 0.76
C GLY A 112 -8.55 -1.09 0.65
N LEU A 113 -9.32 -0.70 1.64
CA LEU A 113 -10.78 -0.94 1.68
C LEU A 113 -11.49 -0.40 0.44
N ALA A 114 -11.06 0.75 -0.10
CA ALA A 114 -11.66 1.33 -1.30
C ALA A 114 -11.66 0.35 -2.48
N GLY A 115 -10.58 -0.41 -2.67
CA GLY A 115 -10.50 -1.41 -3.74
C GLY A 115 -11.46 -2.58 -3.56
N ILE A 116 -11.67 -3.03 -2.33
CA ILE A 116 -12.65 -4.07 -2.02
C ILE A 116 -14.07 -3.54 -2.26
N VAL A 117 -14.37 -2.35 -1.77
CA VAL A 117 -15.69 -1.74 -1.93
C VAL A 117 -15.99 -1.47 -3.41
N ALA A 118 -15.02 -1.03 -4.21
CA ALA A 118 -15.19 -0.83 -5.64
C ALA A 118 -15.54 -2.14 -6.38
N ALA A 119 -14.87 -3.22 -6.06
CA ALA A 119 -15.16 -4.54 -6.63
C ALA A 119 -16.57 -5.02 -6.22
N LEU A 120 -16.96 -4.83 -4.96
CA LEU A 120 -18.32 -5.13 -4.50
C LEU A 120 -19.38 -4.25 -5.17
N CYS A 121 -19.08 -2.96 -5.42
CA CYS A 121 -19.97 -2.07 -6.19
C CYS A 121 -20.19 -2.59 -7.61
N ALA A 122 -19.16 -3.11 -8.27
CA ALA A 122 -19.31 -3.72 -9.58
C ALA A 122 -20.25 -4.95 -9.53
N ALA A 123 -20.05 -5.84 -8.57
CA ALA A 123 -20.92 -7.00 -8.37
C ALA A 123 -22.36 -6.60 -8.03
N HIS A 124 -22.54 -5.60 -7.17
CA HIS A 124 -23.84 -5.06 -6.81
C HIS A 124 -24.57 -4.50 -8.04
N TRP A 125 -23.88 -3.70 -8.85
CA TRP A 125 -24.44 -3.17 -10.09
C TRP A 125 -24.87 -4.29 -11.05
N MET A 126 -24.04 -5.31 -11.23
CA MET A 126 -24.35 -6.46 -12.09
C MET A 126 -25.62 -7.18 -11.64
N ARG A 127 -25.76 -7.44 -10.34
CA ARG A 127 -26.96 -8.08 -9.79
C ARG A 127 -28.19 -7.19 -9.93
N ARG A 128 -28.05 -5.91 -9.62
CA ARG A 128 -29.15 -4.94 -9.69
C ARG A 128 -29.68 -4.77 -11.12
N HIS A 129 -28.80 -4.80 -12.11
CA HIS A 129 -29.13 -4.61 -13.53
C HIS A 129 -29.28 -5.94 -14.30
N HIS A 130 -29.27 -7.07 -13.61
CA HIS A 130 -29.38 -8.41 -14.22
C HIS A 130 -28.33 -8.62 -15.32
N TYR A 131 -27.13 -8.07 -15.11
CA TYR A 131 -25.99 -8.23 -16.02
C TYR A 131 -25.14 -9.43 -15.62
N THR A 132 -24.85 -10.32 -16.57
CA THR A 132 -23.92 -11.45 -16.38
C THR A 132 -22.73 -11.27 -17.30
N PRO A 133 -21.50 -11.16 -16.78
CA PRO A 133 -20.31 -11.06 -17.60
C PRO A 133 -20.06 -12.38 -18.35
N LYS A 134 -19.21 -12.35 -19.37
CA LYS A 134 -18.85 -13.58 -20.10
C LYS A 134 -18.06 -14.53 -19.22
N ARG A 135 -17.02 -14.04 -18.55
CA ARG A 135 -16.20 -14.81 -17.60
C ARG A 135 -16.59 -14.49 -16.16
N ASP A 136 -16.19 -15.36 -15.26
CA ASP A 136 -16.39 -15.10 -13.84
C ASP A 136 -15.77 -13.75 -13.45
N PHE A 137 -16.49 -12.97 -12.65
CA PHE A 137 -15.97 -11.78 -11.97
C PHE A 137 -15.79 -12.10 -10.50
N THR A 138 -14.57 -11.97 -10.01
CA THR A 138 -14.22 -12.35 -8.64
C THR A 138 -13.73 -11.14 -7.84
N VAL A 139 -14.34 -10.94 -6.66
CA VAL A 139 -13.88 -9.99 -5.67
C VAL A 139 -12.85 -10.69 -4.78
N LEU A 140 -11.63 -10.14 -4.72
CA LEU A 140 -10.56 -10.66 -3.89
C LEU A 140 -10.30 -9.72 -2.71
N MET A 141 -10.44 -10.24 -1.50
CA MET A 141 -10.11 -9.53 -0.27
C MET A 141 -8.84 -10.14 0.32
N MET A 142 -7.75 -9.39 0.28
CA MET A 142 -6.44 -9.86 0.76
C MET A 142 -6.17 -9.42 2.18
N ARG A 143 -5.37 -10.21 2.89
CA ARG A 143 -4.98 -9.97 4.28
C ARG A 143 -3.59 -9.34 4.36
N CYS A 144 -3.37 -8.53 5.38
CA CYS A 144 -2.05 -8.12 5.87
C CYS A 144 -1.14 -7.58 4.76
N GLU A 145 -1.60 -6.54 4.06
CA GLU A 145 -0.76 -5.85 3.09
C GLU A 145 0.24 -4.92 3.77
N GLU A 146 -0.19 -4.25 4.84
CA GLU A 146 0.54 -3.20 5.53
C GLU A 146 1.67 -3.75 6.40
N SER A 147 2.83 -3.12 6.33
CA SER A 147 4.03 -3.56 7.06
C SER A 147 4.10 -3.09 8.52
N SER A 148 3.14 -2.28 8.97
CA SER A 148 3.26 -1.53 10.23
C SER A 148 3.39 -2.38 11.48
N PHE A 149 2.79 -3.57 11.51
CA PHE A 149 2.77 -4.41 12.71
C PHE A 149 3.94 -5.37 12.80
N PHE A 150 4.40 -5.92 11.68
CA PHE A 150 5.44 -6.96 11.66
C PHE A 150 6.70 -6.55 10.89
N GLY A 151 6.70 -5.40 10.21
CA GLY A 151 7.81 -4.98 9.37
C GLY A 151 7.90 -5.71 8.02
N LYS A 152 6.85 -6.43 7.63
CA LYS A 152 6.74 -7.16 6.36
C LYS A 152 5.46 -6.78 5.66
N ALA A 153 5.56 -6.29 4.42
CA ALA A 153 4.43 -5.96 3.57
C ALA A 153 3.95 -7.16 2.75
N TYR A 154 2.72 -7.10 2.27
CA TYR A 154 2.13 -8.04 1.30
C TYR A 154 2.06 -9.48 1.79
N VAL A 155 1.86 -9.69 3.08
CA VAL A 155 1.91 -11.03 3.67
C VAL A 155 0.84 -11.94 3.08
N GLY A 156 -0.39 -11.46 2.91
CA GLY A 156 -1.48 -12.26 2.35
C GLY A 156 -1.24 -12.67 0.89
N SER A 157 -0.80 -11.74 0.05
CA SER A 157 -0.51 -12.04 -1.37
C SER A 157 0.76 -12.87 -1.54
N LEU A 158 1.81 -12.61 -0.76
CA LEU A 158 3.01 -13.47 -0.74
C LEU A 158 2.66 -14.87 -0.27
N GLY A 159 1.85 -15.01 0.78
CA GLY A 159 1.37 -16.31 1.26
C GLY A 159 0.55 -17.04 0.20
N MET A 160 -0.33 -16.33 -0.49
CA MET A 160 -1.10 -16.87 -1.62
C MET A 160 -0.21 -17.47 -2.71
N MET A 161 0.94 -16.85 -2.97
CA MET A 161 1.93 -17.31 -3.96
C MET A 161 2.96 -18.29 -3.38
N GLY A 162 2.84 -18.68 -2.11
CA GLY A 162 3.78 -19.59 -1.45
C GLY A 162 5.16 -19.01 -1.20
N LYS A 163 5.28 -17.68 -1.18
CA LYS A 163 6.58 -16.95 -1.18
C LYS A 163 6.99 -16.38 0.18
N LEU A 164 6.29 -16.70 1.25
CA LEU A 164 6.79 -16.38 2.59
C LEU A 164 7.97 -17.27 2.95
N THR A 165 8.80 -16.81 3.87
CA THR A 165 9.95 -17.55 4.38
C THR A 165 9.77 -17.87 5.85
N ALA A 166 10.54 -18.84 6.36
CA ALA A 166 10.57 -19.12 7.81
C ALA A 166 11.00 -17.89 8.62
N ALA A 167 11.91 -17.07 8.07
CA ALA A 167 12.32 -15.80 8.67
C ALA A 167 11.16 -14.79 8.74
N ASP A 168 10.32 -14.73 7.70
CA ASP A 168 9.11 -13.89 7.72
C ASP A 168 8.16 -14.33 8.85
N LEU A 169 7.92 -15.63 9.00
CA LEU A 169 7.03 -16.16 10.04
C LEU A 169 7.54 -15.89 11.47
N ALA A 170 8.85 -15.72 11.62
CA ALA A 170 9.49 -15.42 12.90
C ALA A 170 9.48 -13.93 13.27
N LEU A 171 9.06 -13.05 12.35
CA LEU A 171 8.93 -11.62 12.63
C LEU A 171 7.94 -11.37 13.75
N LYS A 172 8.29 -10.47 14.66
CA LYS A 172 7.50 -10.19 15.84
C LYS A 172 6.63 -8.96 15.65
N HIS A 173 5.41 -9.05 16.14
CA HIS A 173 4.52 -7.92 16.28
C HIS A 173 5.19 -6.84 17.14
N ARG A 174 5.18 -5.61 16.65
CA ARG A 174 5.88 -4.45 17.24
C ARG A 174 5.56 -4.15 18.71
N SER A 175 4.39 -4.57 19.18
CA SER A 175 3.91 -4.25 20.54
C SER A 175 3.68 -5.49 21.41
N THR A 176 3.18 -6.61 20.85
CA THR A 176 2.80 -7.79 21.62
C THR A 176 3.91 -8.83 21.72
N GLY A 177 4.86 -8.82 20.79
CA GLY A 177 5.91 -9.80 20.68
C GLY A 177 5.48 -11.15 20.09
N GLU A 178 4.19 -11.32 19.74
CA GLU A 178 3.72 -12.50 19.00
C GLU A 178 4.39 -12.55 17.63
N THR A 179 4.69 -13.75 17.15
CA THR A 179 5.24 -13.90 15.80
C THR A 179 4.14 -13.79 14.74
N LEU A 180 4.53 -13.41 13.53
CA LEU A 180 3.63 -13.41 12.39
C LEU A 180 3.02 -14.80 12.17
N GLY A 181 3.82 -15.87 12.27
CA GLY A 181 3.34 -17.24 12.15
C GLY A 181 2.27 -17.60 13.18
N GLU A 182 2.42 -17.16 14.44
CA GLU A 182 1.42 -17.35 15.49
C GLU A 182 0.11 -16.63 15.17
N CYS A 183 0.19 -15.38 14.70
CA CYS A 183 -0.99 -14.60 14.29
C CYS A 183 -1.70 -15.22 13.08
N ILE A 184 -0.96 -15.68 12.08
CA ILE A 184 -1.51 -16.40 10.92
C ILE A 184 -2.24 -17.66 11.40
N ARG A 185 -1.63 -18.45 12.26
CA ARG A 185 -2.23 -19.68 12.81
C ARG A 185 -3.50 -19.39 13.61
N SER A 186 -3.52 -18.29 14.35
CA SER A 186 -4.71 -17.85 15.12
C SER A 186 -5.91 -17.54 14.22
N CYS A 187 -5.69 -17.26 12.95
CA CYS A 187 -6.73 -17.06 11.95
C CYS A 187 -7.17 -18.35 11.24
N GLY A 188 -6.72 -19.52 11.72
CA GLY A 188 -7.06 -20.82 11.13
C GLY A 188 -6.26 -21.18 9.88
N VAL A 189 -5.15 -20.52 9.65
CA VAL A 189 -4.25 -20.73 8.51
C VAL A 189 -3.02 -21.49 8.95
N ASP A 190 -2.56 -22.45 8.13
CA ASP A 190 -1.28 -23.14 8.34
C ASP A 190 -0.14 -22.30 7.71
N PRO A 191 0.66 -21.60 8.52
CA PRO A 191 1.69 -20.71 7.99
C PRO A 191 2.80 -21.44 7.24
N GLU A 192 3.13 -22.69 7.58
CA GLU A 192 4.17 -23.48 6.92
C GLU A 192 3.81 -23.79 5.47
N ARG A 193 2.51 -23.94 5.15
CA ARG A 193 2.03 -24.13 3.76
C ARG A 193 2.38 -22.93 2.87
N LEU A 194 2.50 -21.74 3.46
CA LEU A 194 2.74 -20.50 2.73
C LEU A 194 4.23 -20.26 2.41
N THR A 195 5.11 -21.15 2.85
CA THR A 195 6.57 -21.06 2.64
C THR A 195 7.12 -22.09 1.66
N THR A 196 6.26 -22.85 0.99
CA THR A 196 6.67 -23.99 0.16
C THR A 196 7.19 -23.60 -1.22
N GLY A 197 7.01 -22.35 -1.64
CA GLY A 197 7.27 -21.90 -3.00
C GLY A 197 6.14 -22.20 -3.99
N GLU A 198 5.10 -22.92 -3.55
CA GLU A 198 3.96 -23.27 -4.40
C GLU A 198 2.76 -22.38 -4.07
N PRO A 199 2.11 -21.76 -5.07
CA PRO A 199 0.87 -21.03 -4.88
C PRO A 199 -0.23 -21.90 -4.25
N VAL A 200 -1.09 -21.26 -3.45
CA VAL A 200 -2.29 -21.92 -2.91
C VAL A 200 -3.51 -21.78 -3.85
N ILE A 201 -3.33 -21.03 -4.92
CA ILE A 201 -4.31 -20.86 -6.02
C ILE A 201 -3.62 -21.20 -7.35
N ASP A 202 -4.39 -21.41 -8.40
CA ASP A 202 -3.84 -21.54 -9.75
C ASP A 202 -3.75 -20.15 -10.41
N PRO A 203 -2.54 -19.58 -10.61
CA PRO A 203 -2.41 -18.26 -11.23
C PRO A 203 -2.99 -18.18 -12.65
N LYS A 204 -3.05 -19.30 -13.37
CA LYS A 204 -3.62 -19.36 -14.72
C LYS A 204 -5.13 -19.16 -14.75
N ARG A 205 -5.79 -19.29 -13.61
CA ARG A 205 -7.22 -19.01 -13.47
C ARG A 205 -7.53 -17.51 -13.37
N ILE A 206 -6.51 -16.66 -13.34
CA ILE A 206 -6.64 -15.19 -13.28
C ILE A 206 -6.27 -14.61 -14.64
N ALA A 207 -7.27 -14.12 -15.38
CA ALA A 207 -7.05 -13.46 -16.67
C ALA A 207 -6.49 -12.05 -16.50
N ALA A 208 -6.96 -11.34 -15.49
CA ALA A 208 -6.54 -10.00 -15.12
C ALA A 208 -6.85 -9.74 -13.66
N PHE A 209 -5.98 -8.99 -13.00
CA PHE A 209 -6.22 -8.42 -11.67
C PHE A 209 -6.17 -6.90 -11.76
N VAL A 210 -7.27 -6.25 -11.41
CA VAL A 210 -7.34 -4.78 -11.36
C VAL A 210 -7.62 -4.36 -9.92
N GLU A 211 -6.68 -3.63 -9.35
CA GLU A 211 -6.80 -3.06 -8.00
C GLU A 211 -7.16 -1.58 -8.10
N LEU A 212 -8.31 -1.19 -7.55
CA LEU A 212 -8.60 0.21 -7.28
C LEU A 212 -8.02 0.57 -5.91
N HIS A 213 -7.40 1.72 -5.82
CA HIS A 213 -6.80 2.23 -4.59
C HIS A 213 -6.90 3.76 -4.53
N ILE A 214 -6.87 4.32 -3.34
CA ILE A 214 -6.68 5.77 -3.21
C ILE A 214 -5.25 6.12 -3.65
N GLU A 215 -5.07 7.32 -4.19
CA GLU A 215 -3.74 7.74 -4.68
C GLU A 215 -2.70 7.85 -3.56
N GLN A 216 -3.11 8.18 -2.36
CA GLN A 216 -2.26 8.45 -1.20
C GLN A 216 -1.39 9.70 -1.36
N GLY A 217 -1.60 10.46 -2.40
CA GLY A 217 -0.88 11.69 -2.74
C GLY A 217 -1.81 12.74 -3.34
N PRO A 218 -1.30 13.93 -3.65
CA PRO A 218 -2.13 15.09 -4.01
C PRO A 218 -2.31 15.30 -5.53
N THR A 219 -1.79 14.42 -6.39
CA THR A 219 -1.76 14.67 -7.83
C THR A 219 -3.17 14.80 -8.40
N LEU A 220 -4.06 13.86 -8.10
CA LEU A 220 -5.44 13.89 -8.60
C LEU A 220 -6.26 15.01 -7.97
N THR A 221 -6.07 15.30 -6.67
CA THR A 221 -6.78 16.41 -6.02
C THR A 221 -6.34 17.77 -6.52
N SER A 222 -5.15 17.88 -7.08
CA SER A 222 -4.65 19.13 -7.72
C SER A 222 -5.25 19.37 -9.09
N GLN A 223 -5.94 18.39 -9.69
CA GLN A 223 -6.59 18.53 -10.99
C GLN A 223 -8.00 19.12 -10.83
N THR A 224 -8.44 19.87 -11.85
CA THR A 224 -9.78 20.47 -11.83
C THR A 224 -10.88 19.47 -12.15
N LEU A 225 -10.68 18.62 -13.18
CA LEU A 225 -11.72 17.73 -13.70
C LEU A 225 -11.37 16.25 -13.58
N THR A 226 -10.09 15.90 -13.44
CA THR A 226 -9.62 14.52 -13.45
C THR A 226 -9.42 14.04 -12.02
N ARG A 227 -10.26 13.11 -11.58
CA ARG A 227 -10.24 12.54 -10.23
C ARG A 227 -9.89 11.05 -10.22
N THR A 228 -9.67 10.49 -11.39
CA THR A 228 -9.36 9.07 -11.59
C THR A 228 -8.03 8.94 -12.33
N GLY A 229 -7.20 8.03 -11.87
CA GLY A 229 -5.89 7.76 -12.46
C GLY A 229 -5.76 6.32 -12.95
N ILE A 230 -4.94 6.11 -13.96
CA ILE A 230 -4.49 4.80 -14.41
C ILE A 230 -3.00 4.71 -14.08
N VAL A 231 -2.62 3.73 -13.28
CA VAL A 231 -1.25 3.60 -12.77
C VAL A 231 -0.34 3.08 -13.88
N THR A 232 0.79 3.74 -14.07
CA THR A 232 1.80 3.37 -15.08
C THR A 232 2.83 2.36 -14.56
N GLY A 233 2.96 2.26 -13.25
CA GLY A 233 3.87 1.35 -12.58
C GLY A 233 4.01 1.71 -11.11
N ILE A 234 4.64 0.82 -10.35
CA ILE A 234 4.90 0.98 -8.92
C ILE A 234 6.39 1.28 -8.76
N ARG A 235 6.73 2.39 -8.12
CA ARG A 235 8.12 2.80 -7.94
C ARG A 235 8.90 1.79 -7.10
N GLY A 236 10.12 1.47 -7.55
CA GLY A 236 11.12 0.81 -6.73
C GLY A 236 11.84 1.82 -5.83
N ASN A 237 12.67 1.33 -4.94
CA ASN A 237 13.39 2.20 -4.00
C ASN A 237 14.76 1.67 -3.62
N ILE A 238 15.61 2.60 -3.18
CA ILE A 238 16.81 2.34 -2.37
C ILE A 238 16.64 3.12 -1.07
N ARG A 239 16.79 2.43 0.07
CA ARG A 239 16.60 3.03 1.39
C ARG A 239 17.78 2.73 2.30
N HIS A 240 18.16 3.74 3.09
CA HIS A 240 19.08 3.60 4.20
C HIS A 240 18.31 3.83 5.52
N LYS A 241 18.38 2.87 6.43
CA LYS A 241 17.76 2.98 7.76
C LYS A 241 18.59 3.80 8.73
N ASN A 242 19.89 3.87 8.53
CA ASN A 242 20.79 4.53 9.45
C ASN A 242 22.08 4.98 8.75
N VAL A 243 22.08 6.23 8.29
CA VAL A 243 23.30 6.89 7.86
C VAL A 243 23.84 7.69 9.04
N LYS A 244 25.09 7.50 9.41
CA LYS A 244 25.75 8.25 10.48
C LYS A 244 26.73 9.25 9.93
N VAL A 245 26.73 10.44 10.49
CA VAL A 245 27.77 11.45 10.31
C VAL A 245 28.54 11.56 11.61
N LEU A 246 29.82 11.28 11.56
CA LEU A 246 30.72 11.31 12.71
C LEU A 246 31.72 12.47 12.56
N GLY A 247 31.61 13.42 13.44
CA GLY A 247 32.52 14.56 13.58
C GLY A 247 33.20 14.55 14.93
N GLU A 248 33.34 15.72 15.52
CA GLU A 248 34.01 15.90 16.83
C GLU A 248 33.15 16.76 17.75
N THR A 249 32.84 16.22 18.91
CA THR A 249 32.13 16.95 19.97
C THR A 249 33.06 17.95 20.62
N ALA A 250 32.62 19.23 20.72
CA ALA A 250 33.43 20.28 21.31
C ALA A 250 32.54 21.40 21.89
N HIS A 251 33.14 22.32 22.60
CA HIS A 251 32.44 23.45 23.21
C HIS A 251 32.03 24.46 22.13
N SER A 252 30.75 24.81 22.08
CA SER A 252 30.17 25.65 21.02
C SER A 252 30.70 27.11 21.02
N GLY A 253 31.10 27.64 22.16
CA GLY A 253 31.62 29.01 22.26
C GLY A 253 33.14 29.14 22.24
N ALA A 254 33.88 28.02 22.45
CA ALA A 254 35.34 28.03 22.56
C ALA A 254 36.07 27.61 21.27
N VAL A 255 35.38 27.00 20.35
CA VAL A 255 35.94 26.45 19.11
C VAL A 255 35.54 27.30 17.92
N ASN A 256 36.49 27.95 17.28
CA ASN A 256 36.25 28.74 16.07
C ASN A 256 35.90 27.87 14.89
N LYS A 257 35.26 28.46 13.85
CA LYS A 257 34.72 27.75 12.69
C LYS A 257 35.72 26.83 12.00
N GLU A 258 36.94 27.27 11.82
CA GLU A 258 38.01 26.53 11.13
C GLU A 258 38.48 25.26 11.83
N TYR A 259 38.19 25.14 13.13
CA TYR A 259 38.56 23.97 13.94
C TYR A 259 37.38 22.99 14.18
N ARG A 260 36.19 23.30 13.63
CA ARG A 260 35.01 22.49 13.87
C ARG A 260 34.90 21.33 12.91
N HIS A 261 34.52 20.18 13.47
CA HIS A 261 34.07 19.01 12.70
C HIS A 261 32.62 18.71 13.09
N ASP A 262 31.73 19.59 12.64
CA ASP A 262 30.33 19.65 13.05
C ASP A 262 29.49 18.67 12.22
N ALA A 263 28.99 17.61 12.85
CA ALA A 263 28.21 16.59 12.19
C ALA A 263 26.83 17.10 11.68
N VAL A 264 26.22 18.06 12.40
CA VAL A 264 24.94 18.66 11.97
C VAL A 264 25.11 19.49 10.72
N MET A 265 26.14 20.34 10.69
CA MET A 265 26.43 21.16 9.50
C MET A 265 26.76 20.31 8.29
N ALA A 266 27.51 19.22 8.47
CA ALA A 266 27.83 18.29 7.39
C ALA A 266 26.57 17.57 6.87
N ALA A 267 25.71 17.07 7.75
CA ALA A 267 24.44 16.44 7.38
C ALA A 267 23.51 17.42 6.64
N ALA A 268 23.37 18.65 7.17
CA ALA A 268 22.56 19.69 6.55
C ALA A 268 23.02 20.04 5.13
N ARG A 269 24.34 20.13 4.94
CA ARG A 269 24.92 20.37 3.61
C ARG A 269 24.68 19.20 2.64
N LEU A 270 24.83 17.97 3.12
CA LEU A 270 24.52 16.81 2.29
C LEU A 270 23.08 16.85 1.81
N ILE A 271 22.13 17.04 2.72
CA ILE A 271 20.71 17.08 2.39
C ILE A 271 20.41 18.22 1.41
N SER A 272 20.94 19.41 1.64
CA SER A 272 20.77 20.56 0.76
C SER A 272 21.33 20.32 -0.65
N ARG A 273 22.54 19.76 -0.76
CA ARG A 273 23.14 19.44 -2.06
C ARG A 273 22.36 18.34 -2.77
N MET A 274 21.83 17.37 -2.04
CA MET A 274 21.00 16.32 -2.64
C MET A 274 19.65 16.86 -3.11
N GLU A 275 19.07 17.83 -2.42
CA GLU A 275 17.86 18.52 -2.90
C GLU A 275 18.11 19.24 -4.23
N ASP A 276 19.24 19.96 -4.37
CA ASP A 276 19.62 20.60 -5.62
C ASP A 276 19.81 19.57 -6.76
N ARG A 277 20.46 18.45 -6.49
CA ARG A 277 20.63 17.36 -7.46
C ARG A 277 19.30 16.69 -7.82
N TRP A 278 18.42 16.55 -6.87
CA TRP A 278 17.06 16.05 -7.10
C TRP A 278 16.32 16.97 -8.07
N GLN A 279 16.34 18.28 -7.84
CA GLN A 279 15.70 19.23 -8.74
C GLN A 279 16.31 19.17 -10.15
N ALA A 280 17.64 19.07 -10.26
CA ALA A 280 18.30 18.95 -11.56
C ALA A 280 17.86 17.68 -12.33
N ARG A 281 17.66 16.57 -11.65
CA ARG A 281 17.13 15.35 -12.28
C ARG A 281 15.68 15.48 -12.70
N LEU A 282 14.84 16.14 -11.90
CA LEU A 282 13.46 16.44 -12.27
C LEU A 282 13.43 17.35 -13.52
N ASP A 283 14.28 18.35 -13.57
CA ASP A 283 14.40 19.27 -14.73
C ASP A 283 14.88 18.54 -16.00
N ALA A 284 15.68 17.49 -15.84
CA ALA A 284 16.12 16.62 -16.93
C ALA A 284 15.07 15.58 -17.38
N GLY A 285 13.91 15.55 -16.72
CA GLY A 285 12.80 14.67 -17.08
C GLY A 285 12.75 13.34 -16.29
N ASP A 286 13.66 13.13 -15.32
CA ASP A 286 13.61 11.95 -14.46
C ASP A 286 12.41 12.03 -13.50
N ALA A 287 11.75 10.89 -13.29
CA ALA A 287 10.73 10.75 -12.25
C ALA A 287 11.38 10.16 -10.99
N LEU A 288 11.61 11.00 -10.00
CA LEU A 288 12.34 10.64 -8.80
C LEU A 288 11.74 11.33 -7.58
N VAL A 289 11.66 10.62 -6.45
CA VAL A 289 11.37 11.22 -5.14
C VAL A 289 12.48 10.90 -4.14
N PHE A 290 12.76 11.85 -3.26
CA PHE A 290 13.82 11.77 -2.25
C PHE A 290 13.29 12.28 -0.92
N THR A 291 13.53 11.51 0.16
CA THR A 291 13.08 11.86 1.50
C THR A 291 14.14 11.50 2.55
N VAL A 292 14.39 12.43 3.46
CA VAL A 292 15.04 12.18 4.75
C VAL A 292 13.94 12.23 5.80
N GLY A 293 13.44 11.06 6.20
CA GLY A 293 12.26 10.96 7.07
C GLY A 293 12.56 11.13 8.55
N VAL A 294 13.78 10.77 8.95
CA VAL A 294 14.25 10.89 10.33
C VAL A 294 15.64 11.52 10.32
N ILE A 295 15.86 12.50 11.16
CA ILE A 295 17.18 13.06 11.46
C ILE A 295 17.28 13.35 12.94
N LYS A 296 18.36 12.93 13.57
CA LYS A 296 18.58 13.15 15.01
C LYS A 296 20.05 13.24 15.35
N THR A 297 20.33 14.01 16.41
CA THR A 297 21.64 14.06 17.05
C THR A 297 21.78 12.92 18.07
N ALA A 298 22.99 12.67 18.55
CA ALA A 298 23.22 11.72 19.64
C ALA A 298 22.48 12.17 20.93
N PRO A 299 22.12 11.22 21.82
CA PRO A 299 21.46 11.57 23.08
C PRO A 299 22.25 12.51 23.99
N THR A 300 23.57 12.57 23.79
CA THR A 300 24.48 13.46 24.54
C THR A 300 24.55 14.90 24.00
N ALA A 301 23.81 15.20 22.93
CA ALA A 301 23.77 16.54 22.36
C ALA A 301 23.15 17.56 23.34
N ALA A 302 23.72 18.77 23.35
CA ALA A 302 23.25 19.85 24.21
C ALA A 302 23.46 21.20 23.52
N ILE A 303 22.78 22.24 23.99
CA ILE A 303 22.80 23.58 23.38
C ILE A 303 24.21 24.17 23.25
N SER A 304 25.08 23.90 24.21
CA SER A 304 26.46 24.45 24.24
C SER A 304 27.52 23.50 23.65
N VAL A 305 27.12 22.53 22.89
CA VAL A 305 27.97 21.48 22.36
C VAL A 305 27.88 21.44 20.84
N ILE A 306 29.05 21.46 20.16
CA ILE A 306 29.12 21.15 18.74
C ILE A 306 28.82 19.67 18.59
N PRO A 307 27.79 19.27 17.82
CA PRO A 307 27.39 17.86 17.74
C PRO A 307 28.42 17.04 16.98
N GLY A 308 28.90 15.98 17.63
CA GLY A 308 29.86 15.03 17.05
C GLY A 308 29.22 13.87 16.32
N GLU A 309 27.91 13.70 16.42
CA GLU A 309 27.19 12.61 15.73
C GLU A 309 25.79 13.03 15.32
N VAL A 310 25.43 12.69 14.09
CA VAL A 310 24.07 12.79 13.55
C VAL A 310 23.73 11.48 12.86
N SER A 311 22.50 11.03 12.99
CA SER A 311 21.99 9.91 12.18
C SER A 311 20.72 10.31 11.43
N PHE A 312 20.53 9.77 10.22
CA PHE A 312 19.35 10.03 9.43
C PHE A 312 19.01 8.83 8.54
N THR A 313 17.77 8.83 8.05
CA THR A 313 17.28 7.84 7.10
C THR A 313 17.18 8.44 5.70
N VAL A 314 17.27 7.58 4.68
CA VAL A 314 17.12 7.98 3.27
C VAL A 314 16.13 7.06 2.59
N ASP A 315 15.22 7.65 1.80
CA ASP A 315 14.28 6.94 0.94
C ASP A 315 14.29 7.59 -0.45
N MET A 316 14.70 6.84 -1.46
CA MET A 316 14.78 7.29 -2.85
C MET A 316 13.96 6.35 -3.72
N ARG A 317 13.04 6.89 -4.53
CA ARG A 317 12.11 6.08 -5.34
C ARG A 317 11.99 6.57 -6.77
N SER A 318 11.88 5.60 -7.70
CA SER A 318 11.58 5.86 -9.12
C SER A 318 10.98 4.60 -9.77
N LEU A 319 10.32 4.78 -10.92
CA LEU A 319 9.97 3.67 -11.81
C LEU A 319 11.20 3.06 -12.47
N SER A 320 12.31 3.80 -12.56
CA SER A 320 13.56 3.34 -13.12
C SER A 320 14.57 3.05 -12.01
N MET A 321 14.95 1.80 -11.85
CA MET A 321 16.00 1.44 -10.89
C MET A 321 17.35 2.07 -11.26
N ASP A 322 17.64 2.23 -12.56
CA ASP A 322 18.86 2.91 -13.00
C ASP A 322 18.89 4.37 -12.54
N THR A 323 17.77 5.07 -12.58
CA THR A 323 17.65 6.44 -12.03
C THR A 323 17.92 6.48 -10.54
N VAL A 324 17.31 5.56 -9.77
CA VAL A 324 17.54 5.49 -8.31
C VAL A 324 18.99 5.17 -7.99
N LYS A 325 19.59 4.21 -8.71
CA LYS A 325 21.01 3.84 -8.52
C LYS A 325 21.93 5.01 -8.84
N ALA A 326 21.68 5.74 -9.92
CA ALA A 326 22.47 6.91 -10.27
C ALA A 326 22.36 8.01 -9.21
N PHE A 327 21.18 8.26 -8.67
CA PHE A 327 20.98 9.23 -7.59
C PHE A 327 21.63 8.77 -6.26
N HIS A 328 21.59 7.48 -5.98
CA HIS A 328 22.31 6.89 -4.85
C HIS A 328 23.84 7.07 -4.98
N GLU A 329 24.39 6.89 -6.16
CA GLU A 329 25.81 7.18 -6.41
C GLU A 329 26.15 8.67 -6.21
N ASP A 330 25.25 9.58 -6.61
CA ASP A 330 25.38 11.01 -6.32
C ASP A 330 25.40 11.28 -4.81
N LEU A 331 24.57 10.59 -4.02
CA LEU A 331 24.56 10.68 -2.56
C LEU A 331 25.93 10.27 -1.98
N LEU A 332 26.44 9.11 -2.39
CA LEU A 332 27.72 8.60 -1.89
C LEU A 332 28.89 9.51 -2.29
N ALA A 333 28.91 10.01 -3.52
CA ALA A 333 29.95 10.92 -4.01
C ALA A 333 29.89 12.26 -3.28
N THR A 334 28.71 12.81 -3.05
CA THR A 334 28.51 14.08 -2.32
C THR A 334 28.95 13.93 -0.87
N ALA A 335 28.65 12.80 -0.23
CA ALA A 335 29.11 12.51 1.13
C ALA A 335 30.63 12.43 1.21
N ARG A 336 31.29 11.77 0.26
CA ARG A 336 32.77 11.72 0.21
C ARG A 336 33.40 13.11 0.09
N SER A 337 32.86 13.96 -0.75
CA SER A 337 33.31 15.34 -0.93
C SER A 337 33.17 16.15 0.36
N LEU A 338 32.02 16.06 1.01
CA LEU A 338 31.75 16.74 2.27
C LEU A 338 32.58 16.20 3.44
N ALA A 339 32.86 14.91 3.47
CA ALA A 339 33.75 14.32 4.47
C ALA A 339 35.16 14.97 4.41
N ALA A 340 35.69 15.15 3.23
CA ALA A 340 36.98 15.84 3.03
C ALA A 340 36.89 17.32 3.37
N GLU A 341 35.84 18.04 2.96
CA GLU A 341 35.70 19.47 3.21
C GLU A 341 35.51 19.79 4.70
N ARG A 342 34.80 18.93 5.45
CA ARG A 342 34.39 19.20 6.81
C ARG A 342 35.16 18.43 7.90
N GLY A 343 36.04 17.53 7.48
CA GLY A 343 36.76 16.66 8.41
C GLY A 343 35.83 15.76 9.21
N VAL A 344 34.79 15.23 8.56
CA VAL A 344 33.83 14.29 9.15
C VAL A 344 33.87 12.96 8.40
N ARG A 345 33.26 11.93 8.96
CA ARG A 345 33.12 10.63 8.34
C ARG A 345 31.62 10.32 8.17
N PHE A 346 31.22 9.85 6.98
CA PHE A 346 29.91 9.30 6.72
C PHE A 346 29.97 7.77 6.75
N GLU A 347 29.12 7.16 7.53
CA GLU A 347 28.94 5.71 7.60
C GLU A 347 27.55 5.36 7.07
N PHE A 348 27.52 4.64 5.94
CA PHE A 348 26.27 4.15 5.35
C PHE A 348 26.06 2.69 5.76
N ASP A 349 24.88 2.39 6.28
CA ASP A 349 24.43 1.01 6.46
C ASP A 349 24.21 0.34 5.11
N THR A 350 24.01 -0.98 5.13
CA THR A 350 23.68 -1.73 3.91
C THR A 350 22.32 -1.28 3.39
N PRO A 351 22.24 -0.75 2.15
CA PRO A 351 20.99 -0.27 1.62
C PRO A 351 19.99 -1.40 1.36
N LEU A 352 18.73 -1.08 1.52
CA LEU A 352 17.61 -1.94 1.15
C LEU A 352 17.16 -1.59 -0.27
N TYR A 353 16.95 -2.61 -1.09
CA TYR A 353 16.53 -2.47 -2.49
C TYR A 353 15.14 -3.07 -2.67
N THR A 354 14.27 -2.35 -3.37
CA THR A 354 13.00 -2.89 -3.89
C THR A 354 12.92 -2.56 -5.37
N GLN A 355 12.77 -3.59 -6.19
CA GLN A 355 12.65 -3.39 -7.63
C GLN A 355 11.32 -2.71 -7.97
N PRO A 356 11.26 -1.86 -9.01
CA PRO A 356 10.00 -1.37 -9.53
C PRO A 356 9.11 -2.54 -9.97
N ALA A 357 7.80 -2.38 -9.82
CA ALA A 357 6.84 -3.31 -10.38
C ALA A 357 6.13 -2.66 -11.56
N HIS A 358 5.95 -3.43 -12.62
CA HIS A 358 5.30 -2.98 -13.85
C HIS A 358 3.85 -3.43 -13.87
N VAL A 359 2.98 -2.57 -14.39
CA VAL A 359 1.61 -2.95 -14.76
C VAL A 359 1.62 -3.54 -16.17
N ASP A 360 0.62 -4.36 -16.46
CA ASP A 360 0.41 -4.86 -17.82
C ASP A 360 -0.04 -3.71 -18.73
N ALA A 361 0.77 -3.41 -19.75
CA ALA A 361 0.53 -2.27 -20.64
C ALA A 361 -0.77 -2.44 -21.43
N SER A 362 -1.09 -3.65 -21.87
CA SER A 362 -2.33 -3.95 -22.60
C SER A 362 -3.54 -3.72 -21.70
N LEU A 363 -3.48 -4.16 -20.46
CA LEU A 363 -4.57 -3.98 -19.49
C LEU A 363 -4.75 -2.49 -19.13
N ALA A 364 -3.67 -1.76 -18.93
CA ALA A 364 -3.72 -0.31 -18.71
C ALA A 364 -4.34 0.43 -19.90
N ASN A 365 -3.99 0.06 -21.13
CA ASN A 365 -4.57 0.63 -22.34
C ASN A 365 -6.07 0.31 -22.45
N ARG A 366 -6.50 -0.89 -22.05
CA ARG A 366 -7.92 -1.28 -22.00
C ARG A 366 -8.68 -0.41 -20.98
N LEU A 367 -8.11 -0.15 -19.81
CA LEU A 367 -8.71 0.75 -18.82
C LEU A 367 -8.90 2.16 -19.40
N GLU A 368 -7.90 2.70 -20.08
CA GLU A 368 -7.99 4.01 -20.71
C GLU A 368 -9.07 4.06 -21.80
N ALA A 369 -9.16 3.00 -22.60
CA ALA A 369 -10.20 2.88 -23.61
C ALA A 369 -11.61 2.80 -22.99
N SER A 370 -11.77 2.05 -21.91
CA SER A 370 -13.04 1.98 -21.15
C SER A 370 -13.42 3.34 -20.56
N ALA A 371 -12.44 4.06 -19.99
CA ALA A 371 -12.65 5.41 -19.47
C ALA A 371 -13.15 6.37 -20.55
N LYS A 372 -12.54 6.30 -21.74
CA LYS A 372 -12.94 7.13 -22.89
C LYS A 372 -14.37 6.83 -23.33
N ARG A 373 -14.73 5.54 -23.47
CA ARG A 373 -16.11 5.13 -23.83
C ARG A 373 -17.13 5.60 -22.80
N ALA A 374 -16.78 5.55 -21.52
CA ALA A 374 -17.64 5.96 -20.41
C ALA A 374 -17.61 7.46 -20.13
N SER A 375 -16.81 8.24 -20.86
CA SER A 375 -16.61 9.68 -20.63
C SER A 375 -16.11 10.00 -19.21
N ILE A 376 -15.24 9.15 -18.66
CA ILE A 376 -14.59 9.36 -17.38
C ILE A 376 -13.21 9.97 -17.64
N PRO A 377 -12.94 11.21 -17.20
CA PRO A 377 -11.61 11.79 -17.34
C PRO A 377 -10.59 11.03 -16.51
N VAL A 378 -9.48 10.63 -17.13
CA VAL A 378 -8.38 9.92 -16.47
C VAL A 378 -7.04 10.53 -16.82
N MET A 379 -6.07 10.36 -15.96
CA MET A 379 -4.66 10.64 -16.24
C MET A 379 -3.79 9.45 -15.87
N ARG A 380 -2.66 9.32 -16.53
CA ARG A 380 -1.66 8.31 -16.17
C ARG A 380 -0.71 8.87 -15.12
N LEU A 381 -0.41 8.07 -14.09
CA LEU A 381 0.53 8.44 -13.03
C LEU A 381 1.16 7.19 -12.41
N ALA A 382 2.36 7.37 -11.83
CA ALA A 382 3.02 6.29 -11.10
C ALA A 382 2.45 6.16 -9.69
N SER A 383 2.46 4.94 -9.14
CA SER A 383 2.28 4.76 -7.70
C SER A 383 3.58 5.01 -6.95
N GLY A 384 3.52 5.84 -5.94
CA GLY A 384 4.62 6.06 -5.00
C GLY A 384 4.70 4.99 -3.91
N ALA A 385 3.59 4.35 -3.61
CA ALA A 385 3.47 3.30 -2.61
C ALA A 385 3.50 1.90 -3.25
N GLY A 386 3.89 0.89 -2.47
CA GLY A 386 3.79 -0.50 -2.89
C GLY A 386 2.37 -1.04 -2.70
N HIS A 387 2.01 -2.07 -3.47
CA HIS A 387 0.69 -2.70 -3.46
C HIS A 387 0.80 -4.20 -3.68
N ASP A 388 -0.23 -4.96 -3.29
CA ASP A 388 -0.34 -6.40 -3.59
C ASP A 388 -0.27 -6.69 -5.09
N SER A 389 -0.72 -5.76 -5.93
CA SER A 389 -0.58 -5.84 -7.39
C SER A 389 0.87 -6.11 -7.84
N ALA A 390 1.86 -5.59 -7.12
CA ALA A 390 3.26 -5.86 -7.42
C ALA A 390 3.61 -7.35 -7.23
N VAL A 391 3.10 -7.96 -6.17
CA VAL A 391 3.32 -9.39 -5.90
C VAL A 391 2.69 -10.25 -7.00
N LEU A 392 1.43 -9.98 -7.35
CA LEU A 392 0.71 -10.73 -8.38
C LEU A 392 1.34 -10.52 -9.76
N GLY A 393 1.71 -9.30 -10.09
CA GLY A 393 2.38 -8.99 -11.36
C GLY A 393 3.74 -9.69 -11.50
N ASN A 394 4.53 -9.74 -10.42
CA ASN A 394 5.79 -10.45 -10.39
C ASN A 394 5.64 -11.98 -10.49
N CYS A 395 4.44 -12.50 -10.26
CA CYS A 395 4.09 -13.91 -10.46
C CYS A 395 3.49 -14.19 -11.84
N GLY A 396 3.55 -13.23 -12.75
CA GLY A 396 3.10 -13.41 -14.15
C GLY A 396 1.60 -13.17 -14.36
N ILE A 397 0.87 -12.65 -13.37
CA ILE A 397 -0.54 -12.29 -13.53
C ILE A 397 -0.61 -10.89 -14.16
N PRO A 398 -1.41 -10.68 -15.23
CA PRO A 398 -1.64 -9.36 -15.77
C PRO A 398 -2.33 -8.46 -14.72
N VAL A 399 -1.68 -7.38 -14.32
CA VAL A 399 -2.19 -6.46 -13.30
C VAL A 399 -2.28 -5.04 -13.84
N ALA A 400 -3.29 -4.32 -13.36
CA ALA A 400 -3.40 -2.88 -13.53
C ALA A 400 -4.02 -2.27 -12.27
N MET A 401 -3.89 -0.96 -12.12
CA MET A 401 -4.45 -0.25 -10.97
C MET A 401 -5.20 1.00 -11.43
N ILE A 402 -6.31 1.27 -10.75
CA ILE A 402 -7.08 2.50 -10.85
C ILE A 402 -6.86 3.29 -9.57
N PHE A 403 -6.40 4.54 -9.68
CA PHE A 403 -6.35 5.46 -8.56
C PHE A 403 -7.57 6.36 -8.50
N VAL A 404 -8.04 6.64 -7.29
CA VAL A 404 -9.05 7.65 -7.03
C VAL A 404 -8.47 8.77 -6.16
N ALA A 405 -8.91 10.00 -6.40
CA ALA A 405 -8.49 11.14 -5.62
C ALA A 405 -8.85 10.95 -4.15
N ASN A 406 -7.93 11.27 -3.26
CA ASN A 406 -8.18 11.33 -1.83
C ASN A 406 -7.48 12.53 -1.21
N GLN A 407 -7.98 12.99 -0.06
CA GLN A 407 -7.50 14.16 0.65
C GLN A 407 -6.69 13.75 1.87
N LYS A 408 -5.74 14.62 2.27
CA LYS A 408 -4.93 14.46 3.48
C LYS A 408 -3.95 13.27 3.45
N GLY A 409 -3.57 12.81 2.26
CA GLY A 409 -2.64 11.69 2.11
C GLY A 409 -3.19 10.36 2.63
N SER A 410 -2.34 9.56 3.23
CA SER A 410 -2.69 8.26 3.81
C SER A 410 -1.79 7.93 5.01
N HIS A 411 -2.06 6.81 5.67
CA HIS A 411 -1.36 6.37 6.88
C HIS A 411 -1.50 7.35 8.06
N ASN A 412 -2.61 8.06 8.10
CA ASN A 412 -2.98 8.98 9.16
C ASN A 412 -4.51 9.00 9.36
N PRO A 413 -4.99 9.44 10.53
CA PRO A 413 -6.42 9.44 10.83
C PRO A 413 -7.24 10.48 10.06
N HIS A 414 -6.60 11.43 9.39
CA HIS A 414 -7.25 12.50 8.64
C HIS A 414 -7.49 12.15 7.17
N GLU A 415 -7.01 10.99 6.71
CA GLU A 415 -7.28 10.47 5.36
C GLU A 415 -8.76 10.59 5.04
N ALA A 416 -9.08 11.19 3.90
CA ALA A 416 -10.45 11.42 3.46
C ALA A 416 -10.57 11.14 1.97
N MET A 417 -11.79 10.86 1.53
CA MET A 417 -12.10 10.59 0.13
C MET A 417 -13.52 11.06 -0.15
N GLU A 418 -13.70 11.83 -1.21
CA GLU A 418 -15.04 12.20 -1.69
C GLU A 418 -15.70 11.01 -2.35
N LEU A 419 -16.92 10.68 -1.91
CA LEU A 419 -17.66 9.54 -2.41
C LEU A 419 -17.89 9.64 -3.94
N GLU A 420 -18.15 10.84 -4.44
CA GLU A 420 -18.34 11.09 -5.88
C GLU A 420 -17.09 10.71 -6.69
N ASP A 421 -15.91 11.06 -6.21
CA ASP A 421 -14.64 10.70 -6.86
C ASP A 421 -14.41 9.19 -6.84
N PHE A 422 -14.73 8.54 -5.72
CA PHE A 422 -14.66 7.09 -5.59
C PHE A 422 -15.60 6.39 -6.59
N ILE A 423 -16.85 6.85 -6.71
CA ILE A 423 -17.83 6.24 -7.61
C ILE A 423 -17.37 6.29 -9.06
N LYS A 424 -16.72 7.36 -9.50
CA LYS A 424 -16.14 7.42 -10.86
C LYS A 424 -15.10 6.34 -11.10
N GLY A 425 -14.24 6.08 -10.13
CA GLY A 425 -13.26 4.99 -10.20
C GLY A 425 -13.93 3.61 -10.20
N ALA A 426 -14.93 3.41 -9.36
CA ALA A 426 -15.70 2.16 -9.32
C ALA A 426 -16.48 1.91 -10.62
N GLU A 427 -17.03 2.96 -11.23
CA GLU A 427 -17.65 2.89 -12.56
C GLU A 427 -16.65 2.49 -13.64
N LEU A 428 -15.44 3.05 -13.61
CA LEU A 428 -14.38 2.64 -14.54
C LEU A 428 -14.07 1.15 -14.40
N LEU A 429 -13.95 0.66 -13.17
CA LEU A 429 -13.74 -0.76 -12.92
C LEU A 429 -14.85 -1.62 -13.52
N ARG A 430 -16.10 -1.24 -13.31
CA ARG A 430 -17.25 -1.95 -13.87
C ARG A 430 -17.21 -1.96 -15.40
N HIS A 431 -16.97 -0.82 -16.02
CA HIS A 431 -16.81 -0.74 -17.48
C HIS A 431 -15.67 -1.61 -18.01
N ALA A 432 -14.56 -1.67 -17.26
CA ALA A 432 -13.45 -2.55 -17.63
C ALA A 432 -13.85 -4.03 -17.65
N VAL A 433 -14.69 -4.48 -16.70
CA VAL A 433 -15.23 -5.83 -16.67
C VAL A 433 -16.17 -6.07 -17.88
N GLU A 434 -17.09 -5.13 -18.13
CA GLU A 434 -18.03 -5.24 -19.27
C GLU A 434 -17.30 -5.27 -20.62
N ASP A 435 -16.26 -4.48 -20.76
CA ASP A 435 -15.52 -4.31 -22.02
C ASP A 435 -14.46 -5.41 -22.25
N PHE A 436 -14.11 -6.17 -21.23
CA PHE A 436 -12.95 -7.07 -21.26
C PHE A 436 -13.02 -8.14 -22.35
N ASP A 437 -14.21 -8.62 -22.64
CA ASP A 437 -14.45 -9.69 -23.61
C ASP A 437 -15.15 -9.20 -24.90
N LEU A 438 -15.12 -7.89 -25.17
CA LEU A 438 -15.66 -7.31 -26.41
C LEU A 438 -14.70 -7.47 -27.60
#